data_34b7ab9a04841cbb72412443a083b740
#
_entry.id   34b7ab9a04841cbb72412443a083b740
#
_cell.length_a   1.000
_cell.length_b   1.000
_cell.length_c   1.000
_cell.angle_alpha   90.00
_cell.angle_beta   90.00
_cell.angle_gamma   90.00
#
_symmetry.space_group_name_H-M   'P 1'
#
loop_
_entity.id
_entity.type
_entity.pdbx_description
1 polymer ?
#
loop_
_entity_poly.entity_id
_entity_poly.type
_entity_poly.pdbx_seq_one_letter_code
_entity_poly.pdbx_strand_id
1 'polypeptide(L)'
;MITQDTLLKLLDLCKEDIELFSVRHSNKARRIIFKSSIRTGFEVVLPVLHEDNWVLEIVAKRKSKIESHISEIRESRRELKPQSIELPTTGHSWRVTYKDFNDKKPVVTTETPTTLQIPEYREDVFHVPTLLQKWLHERALEYLPKRLENLSTTHGLYYNKVRIKRQKTLWGSCSSKRNINLNRNLMLMPLDVSDYVLHHELAHLKVLNHSSGFWEELERLLPNYKDSLIKLKYLQKKHIPQWALI
;
A
#
# COMPACT_ATOMS: atom_id res chain seq x y z
N MET A 1 33.89 19.05 9.92
CA MET A 1 32.48 18.98 9.49
C MET A 1 32.13 17.53 9.28
N ILE A 2 31.10 17.04 9.92
CA ILE A 2 30.62 15.62 9.82
C ILE A 2 30.16 15.33 8.39
N THR A 3 30.70 14.27 7.82
CA THR A 3 30.32 13.75 6.49
C THR A 3 29.48 12.47 6.64
N GLN A 4 28.86 12.03 5.55
CA GLN A 4 28.17 10.73 5.50
C GLN A 4 29.12 9.59 5.88
N ASP A 5 30.37 9.58 5.32
CA ASP A 5 31.35 8.53 5.60
C ASP A 5 31.76 8.47 7.09
N THR A 6 31.77 9.64 7.77
CA THR A 6 32.06 9.69 9.20
C THR A 6 30.97 8.99 9.99
N LEU A 7 29.69 9.19 9.67
CA LEU A 7 28.60 8.54 10.36
C LEU A 7 28.44 7.06 9.96
N LEU A 8 28.76 6.69 8.72
CA LEU A 8 28.76 5.28 8.28
C LEU A 8 29.79 4.42 9.03
N LYS A 9 30.96 5.01 9.40
CA LYS A 9 31.95 4.31 10.24
C LYS A 9 31.47 4.06 11.66
N LEU A 10 30.57 4.91 12.17
CA LEU A 10 29.99 4.75 13.51
C LEU A 10 28.83 3.75 13.53
N LEU A 11 28.10 3.69 12.42
CA LEU A 11 26.98 2.76 12.21
C LEU A 11 27.51 1.50 11.53
N ASP A 12 27.20 0.34 12.07
CA ASP A 12 27.63 -0.94 11.47
C ASP A 12 26.60 -1.42 10.44
N LEU A 13 26.59 -0.69 9.30
CA LEU A 13 25.63 -0.93 8.21
C LEU A 13 26.17 -1.89 7.17
N CYS A 14 25.34 -2.83 6.71
CA CYS A 14 25.67 -3.65 5.55
C CYS A 14 25.64 -2.83 4.24
N LYS A 15 26.21 -3.39 3.14
CA LYS A 15 26.27 -2.67 1.86
C LYS A 15 24.92 -2.19 1.35
N GLU A 16 23.87 -3.00 1.51
CA GLU A 16 22.51 -2.65 1.11
C GLU A 16 21.96 -1.47 1.91
N ASP A 17 22.32 -1.37 3.19
CA ASP A 17 21.84 -0.33 4.10
C ASP A 17 22.56 1.00 3.87
N ILE A 18 23.81 0.99 3.39
CA ILE A 18 24.56 2.20 3.05
C ILE A 18 23.83 3.03 1.99
N GLU A 19 23.23 2.37 1.00
CA GLU A 19 22.45 3.05 -0.05
C GLU A 19 21.15 3.68 0.46
N LEU A 20 20.69 3.23 1.62
CA LEU A 20 19.49 3.76 2.26
C LEU A 20 19.78 4.92 3.22
N PHE A 21 21.05 5.21 3.50
CA PHE A 21 21.47 6.21 4.47
C PHE A 21 22.01 7.45 3.80
N SER A 22 21.59 8.63 4.26
CA SER A 22 22.09 9.91 3.76
C SER A 22 22.23 10.95 4.86
N VAL A 23 23.16 11.89 4.64
CA VAL A 23 23.40 13.04 5.51
C VAL A 23 23.23 14.33 4.72
N ARG A 24 22.45 15.25 5.27
CA ARG A 24 22.23 16.56 4.67
C ARG A 24 22.39 17.69 5.68
N HIS A 25 23.12 18.74 5.30
CA HIS A 25 23.23 19.96 6.10
C HIS A 25 22.11 20.94 5.74
N SER A 26 21.58 21.65 6.73
CA SER A 26 20.47 22.58 6.56
C SER A 26 20.62 23.86 7.38
N ASN A 27 20.58 25.00 6.72
CA ASN A 27 20.59 26.32 7.37
C ASN A 27 19.34 26.57 8.23
N LYS A 28 18.25 25.83 7.99
CA LYS A 28 17.00 25.95 8.74
C LYS A 28 16.95 25.03 9.97
N ALA A 29 17.77 24.01 10.02
CA ALA A 29 17.80 23.08 11.13
C ALA A 29 18.49 23.71 12.34
N ARG A 30 17.84 23.68 13.50
CA ARG A 30 18.40 24.11 14.80
C ARG A 30 18.81 22.94 15.68
N ARG A 31 18.53 21.71 15.24
CA ARG A 31 18.82 20.44 15.94
C ARG A 31 19.02 19.34 14.92
N ILE A 32 19.59 18.21 15.33
CA ILE A 32 19.65 17.00 14.50
C ILE A 32 18.22 16.49 14.28
N ILE A 33 17.87 16.24 13.01
CA ILE A 33 16.57 15.69 12.64
C ILE A 33 16.82 14.35 11.94
N PHE A 34 16.16 13.31 12.43
CA PHE A 34 16.15 11.99 11.82
C PHE A 34 14.87 11.82 11.03
N LYS A 35 14.97 11.47 9.75
CA LYS A 35 13.84 11.21 8.87
C LYS A 35 13.94 9.80 8.33
N SER A 36 12.82 9.08 8.36
CA SER A 36 12.69 7.74 7.82
C SER A 36 11.59 7.72 6.76
N SER A 37 11.90 7.21 5.57
CA SER A 37 10.95 7.12 4.46
C SER A 37 11.33 5.97 3.54
N ILE A 38 10.35 5.18 3.11
CA ILE A 38 10.55 4.14 2.09
C ILE A 38 11.08 4.76 0.79
N ARG A 39 10.66 5.99 0.46
CA ARG A 39 11.05 6.68 -0.76
C ARG A 39 12.51 7.15 -0.74
N THR A 40 12.91 7.88 0.30
CA THR A 40 14.22 8.55 0.35
C THR A 40 15.26 7.84 1.20
N GLY A 41 14.86 6.76 1.90
CA GLY A 41 15.74 6.12 2.86
C GLY A 41 15.71 6.80 4.23
N PHE A 42 16.79 6.64 4.98
CA PHE A 42 17.01 7.27 6.28
C PHE A 42 17.93 8.48 6.12
N GLU A 43 17.43 9.67 6.40
CA GLU A 43 18.16 10.92 6.27
C GLU A 43 18.47 11.50 7.66
N VAL A 44 19.75 11.82 7.91
CA VAL A 44 20.18 12.62 9.05
C VAL A 44 20.38 14.07 8.59
N VAL A 45 19.54 14.98 9.09
CA VAL A 45 19.66 16.41 8.77
C VAL A 45 20.38 17.10 9.91
N LEU A 46 21.55 17.68 9.59
CA LEU A 46 22.40 18.38 10.53
C LEU A 46 22.26 19.91 10.37
N PRO A 47 22.29 20.68 11.47
CA PRO A 47 22.50 22.12 11.38
C PRO A 47 23.83 22.41 10.67
N VAL A 48 23.94 23.51 9.94
CA VAL A 48 25.24 23.90 9.30
C VAL A 48 26.30 24.24 10.34
N LEU A 49 25.88 24.89 11.42
CA LEU A 49 26.76 25.16 12.58
C LEU A 49 26.48 24.10 13.65
N HIS A 50 27.44 23.23 13.89
CA HIS A 50 27.41 22.21 14.93
C HIS A 50 28.81 21.81 15.35
N GLU A 51 28.92 21.28 16.58
CA GLU A 51 30.14 20.62 17.06
C GLU A 51 30.11 19.15 16.62
N ASP A 52 31.18 18.68 16.02
CA ASP A 52 31.30 17.34 15.47
C ASP A 52 31.12 16.27 16.58
N ASN A 53 31.73 16.46 17.75
CA ASN A 53 31.62 15.54 18.88
C ASN A 53 30.18 15.40 19.39
N TRP A 54 29.43 16.49 19.43
CA TRP A 54 28.02 16.47 19.81
C TRP A 54 27.18 15.62 18.85
N VAL A 55 27.44 15.73 17.54
CA VAL A 55 26.74 14.92 16.53
C VAL A 55 27.06 13.45 16.71
N LEU A 56 28.35 13.10 16.87
CA LEU A 56 28.79 11.72 17.05
C LEU A 56 28.17 11.09 18.30
N GLU A 57 28.13 11.82 19.41
CA GLU A 57 27.52 11.35 20.65
C GLU A 57 26.01 11.05 20.51
N ILE A 58 25.26 11.97 19.85
CA ILE A 58 23.80 11.79 19.64
C ILE A 58 23.53 10.62 18.71
N VAL A 59 24.30 10.47 17.62
CA VAL A 59 24.14 9.36 16.68
C VAL A 59 24.51 8.04 17.36
N ALA A 60 25.60 7.99 18.14
CA ALA A 60 26.01 6.81 18.89
C ALA A 60 24.93 6.35 19.88
N LYS A 61 24.36 7.29 20.65
CA LYS A 61 23.25 7.00 21.57
C LYS A 61 22.00 6.47 20.88
N ARG A 62 21.84 6.72 19.59
CA ARG A 62 20.67 6.30 18.80
C ARG A 62 20.99 5.22 17.77
N LYS A 63 22.22 4.68 17.76
CA LYS A 63 22.71 3.71 16.78
C LYS A 63 21.71 2.59 16.54
N SER A 64 21.34 1.84 17.56
CA SER A 64 20.41 0.70 17.45
C SER A 64 19.05 1.11 16.85
N LYS A 65 18.54 2.29 17.21
CA LYS A 65 17.26 2.77 16.65
C LYS A 65 17.39 3.18 15.18
N ILE A 66 18.52 3.75 14.79
CA ILE A 66 18.81 4.11 13.40
C ILE A 66 18.89 2.84 12.54
N GLU A 67 19.65 1.85 12.99
CA GLU A 67 19.80 0.55 12.32
C GLU A 67 18.46 -0.17 12.18
N SER A 68 17.61 -0.18 13.21
CA SER A 68 16.25 -0.71 13.14
C SER A 68 15.42 -0.04 12.06
N HIS A 69 15.40 1.30 12.00
CA HIS A 69 14.64 2.02 10.98
C HIS A 69 15.17 1.76 9.56
N ILE A 70 16.48 1.65 9.38
CA ILE A 70 17.07 1.33 8.07
C ILE A 70 16.67 -0.10 7.65
N SER A 71 16.73 -1.05 8.57
CA SER A 71 16.27 -2.42 8.32
C SER A 71 14.78 -2.48 7.96
N GLU A 72 13.92 -1.73 8.65
CA GLU A 72 12.50 -1.61 8.34
C GLU A 72 12.27 -1.04 6.93
N ILE A 73 13.05 -0.02 6.53
CA ILE A 73 12.99 0.54 5.17
C ILE A 73 13.40 -0.52 4.14
N ARG A 74 14.49 -1.26 4.40
CA ARG A 74 14.97 -2.32 3.51
C ARG A 74 13.91 -3.38 3.28
N GLU A 75 13.33 -3.92 4.36
CA GLU A 75 12.27 -4.92 4.27
C GLU A 75 11.04 -4.37 3.53
N SER A 76 10.63 -3.14 3.85
CA SER A 76 9.53 -2.48 3.14
C SER A 76 9.83 -2.31 1.64
N ARG A 77 11.08 -2.01 1.26
CA ARG A 77 11.49 -1.93 -0.16
C ARG A 77 11.48 -3.29 -0.86
N ARG A 78 11.83 -4.37 -0.16
CA ARG A 78 11.71 -5.74 -0.72
C ARG A 78 10.27 -6.08 -1.08
N GLU A 79 9.30 -5.66 -0.28
CA GLU A 79 7.88 -5.84 -0.57
C GLU A 79 7.37 -5.04 -1.80
N LEU A 80 8.15 -4.05 -2.29
CA LEU A 80 7.79 -3.33 -3.51
C LEU A 80 7.92 -4.17 -4.78
N LYS A 81 8.69 -5.27 -4.73
CA LYS A 81 8.95 -6.19 -5.84
C LYS A 81 8.55 -7.62 -5.43
N PRO A 82 7.26 -7.95 -5.38
CA PRO A 82 6.81 -9.27 -4.99
C PRO A 82 7.18 -10.32 -6.04
N GLN A 83 7.55 -11.52 -5.62
CA GLN A 83 7.79 -12.66 -6.51
C GLN A 83 6.50 -13.33 -6.98
N SER A 84 5.43 -13.17 -6.24
CA SER A 84 4.08 -13.63 -6.58
C SER A 84 3.03 -12.64 -6.10
N ILE A 85 1.90 -12.59 -6.81
CA ILE A 85 0.73 -11.81 -6.41
C ILE A 85 -0.46 -12.75 -6.43
N GLU A 86 -1.22 -12.73 -5.34
CA GLU A 86 -2.50 -13.43 -5.23
C GLU A 86 -3.62 -12.41 -5.18
N LEU A 87 -4.71 -12.70 -5.88
CA LEU A 87 -5.97 -11.99 -5.77
C LEU A 87 -7.02 -12.93 -5.15
N PRO A 88 -7.07 -13.06 -3.81
CA PRO A 88 -7.93 -14.03 -3.15
C PRO A 88 -9.42 -13.82 -3.45
N THR A 89 -9.81 -12.59 -3.78
CA THR A 89 -11.19 -12.28 -4.22
C THR A 89 -11.61 -13.07 -5.46
N THR A 90 -10.64 -13.41 -6.34
CA THR A 90 -10.92 -14.18 -7.57
C THR A 90 -10.30 -15.58 -7.56
N GLY A 91 -9.47 -15.89 -6.57
CA GLY A 91 -8.73 -17.14 -6.48
C GLY A 91 -7.59 -17.28 -7.49
N HIS A 92 -7.20 -16.19 -8.17
CA HIS A 92 -6.10 -16.21 -9.14
C HIS A 92 -4.78 -15.81 -8.49
N SER A 93 -3.68 -16.38 -9.03
CA SER A 93 -2.33 -16.05 -8.63
C SER A 93 -1.40 -15.95 -9.82
N TRP A 94 -0.39 -15.08 -9.73
CA TRP A 94 0.62 -14.87 -10.76
C TRP A 94 2.01 -14.95 -10.16
N ARG A 95 2.91 -15.61 -10.87
CA ARG A 95 4.35 -15.42 -10.66
C ARG A 95 4.73 -14.09 -11.29
N VAL A 96 5.44 -13.24 -10.55
CA VAL A 96 5.91 -11.94 -11.06
C VAL A 96 7.34 -12.07 -11.51
N THR A 97 7.62 -11.60 -12.71
CA THR A 97 8.96 -11.53 -13.28
C THR A 97 9.30 -10.11 -13.68
N TYR A 98 10.56 -9.73 -13.54
CA TYR A 98 11.03 -8.38 -13.81
C TYR A 98 11.96 -8.41 -15.00
N LYS A 99 11.78 -7.47 -15.93
CA LYS A 99 12.64 -7.34 -17.09
C LYS A 99 13.29 -5.97 -17.07
N ASP A 100 14.62 -5.95 -17.00
CA ASP A 100 15.41 -4.72 -17.13
C ASP A 100 15.12 -4.04 -18.46
N PHE A 101 14.89 -2.75 -18.41
CA PHE A 101 14.66 -1.93 -19.59
C PHE A 101 15.68 -0.83 -19.68
N ASN A 102 16.52 -0.91 -20.72
CA ASN A 102 17.50 0.13 -21.06
C ASN A 102 17.06 0.99 -22.25
N ASP A 103 15.92 0.68 -22.86
CA ASP A 103 15.46 1.33 -24.10
C ASP A 103 14.30 2.30 -23.87
N LYS A 104 14.28 3.41 -24.60
CA LYS A 104 13.26 4.46 -24.61
C LYS A 104 11.89 4.03 -25.19
N LYS A 105 11.65 2.74 -25.41
CA LYS A 105 10.37 2.25 -25.95
C LYS A 105 9.32 2.14 -24.84
N PRO A 106 8.05 2.41 -25.13
CA PRO A 106 6.97 2.25 -24.17
C PRO A 106 6.90 0.77 -23.75
N VAL A 107 7.05 0.56 -22.45
CA VAL A 107 7.09 -0.78 -21.88
C VAL A 107 5.72 -1.14 -21.36
N VAL A 108 5.20 -2.25 -21.85
CA VAL A 108 3.88 -2.76 -21.48
C VAL A 108 4.07 -3.92 -20.50
N THR A 109 3.33 -3.88 -19.40
CA THR A 109 3.14 -5.05 -18.55
C THR A 109 2.51 -6.17 -19.36
N THR A 110 3.16 -7.35 -19.39
CA THR A 110 2.62 -8.52 -20.09
C THR A 110 2.05 -9.50 -19.11
N GLU A 111 0.81 -9.91 -19.32
CA GLU A 111 0.11 -10.86 -18.47
C GLU A 111 -0.26 -12.13 -19.23
N THR A 112 -0.03 -13.26 -18.60
CA THR A 112 -0.53 -14.60 -19.00
C THR A 112 -1.41 -15.13 -17.84
N PRO A 113 -2.08 -16.27 -18.00
CA PRO A 113 -2.88 -16.84 -16.91
C PRO A 113 -2.11 -17.09 -15.60
N THR A 114 -0.79 -17.26 -15.65
CA THR A 114 0.04 -17.61 -14.48
C THR A 114 1.26 -16.74 -14.27
N THR A 115 1.56 -15.81 -15.18
CA THR A 115 2.76 -14.96 -15.11
C THR A 115 2.44 -13.51 -15.39
N LEU A 116 2.98 -12.64 -14.56
CA LEU A 116 2.93 -11.19 -14.73
C LEU A 116 4.36 -10.68 -14.92
N GLN A 117 4.68 -10.19 -16.12
CA GLN A 117 5.97 -9.60 -16.43
C GLN A 117 5.90 -8.09 -16.30
N ILE A 118 6.70 -7.53 -15.39
CA ILE A 118 6.77 -6.10 -15.10
C ILE A 118 8.09 -5.55 -15.63
N PRO A 119 8.07 -4.49 -16.43
CA PRO A 119 9.27 -3.77 -16.79
C PRO A 119 9.86 -3.04 -15.57
N GLU A 120 11.17 -3.10 -15.45
CA GLU A 120 11.89 -2.49 -14.35
C GLU A 120 12.90 -1.45 -14.85
N TYR A 121 12.88 -0.25 -14.24
CA TYR A 121 13.95 0.72 -14.35
C TYR A 121 14.73 0.73 -13.02
N ARG A 122 16.03 0.38 -13.06
CA ARG A 122 16.84 0.23 -11.85
C ARG A 122 16.97 1.52 -11.05
N GLU A 123 16.92 2.66 -11.73
CA GLU A 123 17.05 3.98 -11.09
C GLU A 123 15.78 4.47 -10.40
N ASP A 124 14.61 3.86 -10.69
CA ASP A 124 13.33 4.23 -10.09
C ASP A 124 12.72 3.09 -9.28
N VAL A 125 12.98 3.10 -7.98
CA VAL A 125 12.45 2.12 -7.01
C VAL A 125 10.91 2.06 -7.02
N PHE A 126 10.24 3.13 -7.46
CA PHE A 126 8.76 3.22 -7.46
C PHE A 126 8.13 2.93 -8.81
N HIS A 127 8.92 2.66 -9.83
CA HIS A 127 8.40 2.29 -11.15
C HIS A 127 7.56 1.01 -11.09
N VAL A 128 8.14 -0.07 -10.56
CA VAL A 128 7.46 -1.36 -10.40
C VAL A 128 6.16 -1.24 -9.60
N PRO A 129 6.15 -0.67 -8.37
CA PRO A 129 4.92 -0.46 -7.63
C PRO A 129 3.85 0.33 -8.38
N THR A 130 4.25 1.34 -9.15
CA THR A 130 3.32 2.14 -9.95
C THR A 130 2.62 1.29 -11.01
N LEU A 131 3.36 0.43 -11.70
CA LEU A 131 2.81 -0.50 -12.70
C LEU A 131 1.92 -1.57 -12.06
N LEU A 132 2.34 -2.14 -10.93
CA LEU A 132 1.53 -3.11 -10.19
C LEU A 132 0.21 -2.50 -9.71
N GLN A 133 0.24 -1.25 -9.26
CA GLN A 133 -0.97 -0.53 -8.86
C GLN A 133 -1.90 -0.23 -10.02
N LYS A 134 -1.36 0.05 -11.21
CA LYS A 134 -2.16 0.23 -12.42
C LYS A 134 -2.81 -1.10 -12.82
N TRP A 135 -2.04 -2.17 -12.87
CA TRP A 135 -2.52 -3.52 -13.14
C TRP A 135 -3.63 -3.94 -12.15
N LEU A 136 -3.41 -3.76 -10.84
CA LEU A 136 -4.43 -4.07 -9.83
C LEU A 136 -5.72 -3.25 -10.04
N HIS A 137 -5.59 -1.99 -10.45
CA HIS A 137 -6.75 -1.15 -10.73
C HIS A 137 -7.55 -1.66 -11.94
N GLU A 138 -6.87 -2.11 -12.99
CA GLU A 138 -7.49 -2.70 -14.17
C GLU A 138 -8.22 -4.00 -13.81
N ARG A 139 -7.61 -4.89 -13.01
CA ARG A 139 -8.28 -6.11 -12.50
C ARG A 139 -9.51 -5.76 -11.65
N ALA A 140 -9.40 -4.74 -10.79
CA ALA A 140 -10.53 -4.30 -9.96
C ALA A 140 -11.67 -3.70 -10.80
N LEU A 141 -11.38 -2.98 -11.88
CA LEU A 141 -12.37 -2.45 -12.82
C LEU A 141 -13.15 -3.56 -13.56
N GLU A 142 -12.47 -4.67 -13.85
CA GLU A 142 -13.09 -5.81 -14.53
C GLU A 142 -13.99 -6.65 -13.63
N TYR A 143 -13.59 -6.83 -12.36
CA TYR A 143 -14.24 -7.78 -11.46
C TYR A 143 -15.26 -7.13 -10.52
N LEU A 144 -14.87 -6.09 -9.77
CA LEU A 144 -15.70 -5.57 -8.67
C LEU A 144 -17.05 -4.99 -9.14
N PRO A 145 -17.15 -4.26 -10.27
CA PRO A 145 -18.44 -3.78 -10.76
C PRO A 145 -19.39 -4.91 -11.11
N LYS A 146 -18.90 -5.97 -11.77
CA LYS A 146 -19.72 -7.15 -12.13
C LYS A 146 -20.19 -7.89 -10.89
N ARG A 147 -19.32 -8.05 -9.89
CA ARG A 147 -19.69 -8.67 -8.62
C ARG A 147 -20.75 -7.86 -7.88
N LEU A 148 -20.57 -6.54 -7.80
CA LEU A 148 -21.54 -5.63 -7.20
C LEU A 148 -22.89 -5.69 -7.91
N GLU A 149 -22.91 -5.72 -9.24
CA GLU A 149 -24.12 -5.80 -10.06
C GLU A 149 -24.88 -7.10 -9.79
N ASN A 150 -24.18 -8.24 -9.72
CA ASN A 150 -24.79 -9.53 -9.39
C ASN A 150 -25.46 -9.49 -8.00
N LEU A 151 -24.76 -8.97 -6.98
CA LEU A 151 -25.30 -8.84 -5.63
C LEU A 151 -26.49 -7.86 -5.59
N SER A 152 -26.35 -6.73 -6.28
CA SER A 152 -27.41 -5.70 -6.42
C SER A 152 -28.69 -6.31 -7.00
N THR A 153 -28.57 -7.08 -8.08
CA THR A 153 -29.70 -7.75 -8.73
C THR A 153 -30.31 -8.81 -7.83
N THR A 154 -29.49 -9.64 -7.18
CA THR A 154 -29.94 -10.69 -6.25
C THR A 154 -30.81 -10.12 -5.11
N HIS A 155 -30.44 -8.93 -4.62
CA HIS A 155 -31.14 -8.30 -3.50
C HIS A 155 -32.18 -7.23 -3.90
N GLY A 156 -32.32 -6.95 -5.22
CA GLY A 156 -33.21 -5.89 -5.73
C GLY A 156 -32.81 -4.47 -5.29
N LEU A 157 -31.52 -4.24 -5.08
CA LEU A 157 -30.96 -2.97 -4.61
C LEU A 157 -30.17 -2.28 -5.73
N TYR A 158 -30.79 -1.34 -6.43
CA TYR A 158 -30.18 -0.70 -7.60
C TYR A 158 -29.45 0.57 -7.23
N TYR A 159 -28.19 0.70 -7.67
CA TYR A 159 -27.36 1.89 -7.52
C TYR A 159 -27.29 2.68 -8.83
N ASN A 160 -26.83 3.93 -8.77
CA ASN A 160 -26.75 4.80 -9.96
C ASN A 160 -25.43 4.57 -10.72
N LYS A 161 -24.28 4.64 -10.00
CA LYS A 161 -22.94 4.47 -10.58
C LYS A 161 -22.02 3.78 -9.60
N VAL A 162 -21.10 2.95 -10.12
CA VAL A 162 -19.96 2.43 -9.36
C VAL A 162 -18.65 3.00 -9.91
N ARG A 163 -17.70 3.26 -9.02
CA ARG A 163 -16.34 3.72 -9.35
C ARG A 163 -15.33 2.97 -8.51
N ILE A 164 -14.26 2.55 -9.16
CA ILE A 164 -13.11 1.99 -8.46
C ILE A 164 -12.16 3.14 -8.08
N LYS A 165 -11.76 3.16 -6.82
CA LYS A 165 -10.94 4.23 -6.23
C LYS A 165 -9.67 3.66 -5.59
N ARG A 166 -8.65 4.52 -5.48
CA ARG A 166 -7.49 4.31 -4.64
C ARG A 166 -7.69 5.14 -3.36
N GLN A 167 -8.35 4.56 -2.37
CA GLN A 167 -8.58 5.22 -1.08
C GLN A 167 -7.62 4.64 -0.03
N LYS A 168 -7.12 5.48 0.87
CA LYS A 168 -6.21 5.05 1.95
C LYS A 168 -6.95 4.58 3.19
N THR A 169 -8.14 5.12 3.45
CA THR A 169 -8.85 4.96 4.73
C THR A 169 -10.20 4.26 4.62
N LEU A 170 -10.76 4.16 3.41
CA LEU A 170 -12.09 3.59 3.19
C LEU A 170 -12.02 2.40 2.22
N TRP A 171 -12.77 1.36 2.50
CA TRP A 171 -12.95 0.21 1.63
C TRP A 171 -14.04 0.43 0.59
N GLY A 172 -15.06 1.19 0.95
CA GLY A 172 -16.14 1.62 0.09
C GLY A 172 -16.79 2.90 0.58
N SER A 173 -17.72 3.44 -0.18
CA SER A 173 -18.63 4.50 0.23
C SER A 173 -19.85 4.54 -0.68
N CYS A 174 -21.03 4.81 -0.10
CA CYS A 174 -22.26 5.06 -0.83
C CYS A 174 -22.77 6.48 -0.53
N SER A 175 -23.14 7.23 -1.57
CA SER A 175 -23.70 8.56 -1.43
C SER A 175 -25.23 8.55 -1.43
N SER A 176 -25.87 9.66 -0.95
CA SER A 176 -27.32 9.88 -1.03
C SER A 176 -27.86 9.85 -2.47
N LYS A 177 -26.99 10.11 -3.47
CA LYS A 177 -27.33 9.97 -4.90
C LYS A 177 -27.16 8.53 -5.41
N ARG A 178 -27.01 7.53 -4.52
CA ARG A 178 -26.85 6.11 -4.83
C ARG A 178 -25.60 5.82 -5.70
N ASN A 179 -24.54 6.61 -5.56
CA ASN A 179 -23.26 6.32 -6.21
C ASN A 179 -22.37 5.58 -5.23
N ILE A 180 -21.83 4.44 -5.66
CA ILE A 180 -20.96 3.58 -4.87
C ILE A 180 -19.51 3.76 -5.34
N ASN A 181 -18.57 3.94 -4.42
CA ASN A 181 -17.15 3.84 -4.69
C ASN A 181 -16.60 2.60 -3.97
N LEU A 182 -15.73 1.85 -4.63
CA LEU A 182 -15.08 0.66 -4.09
C LEU A 182 -13.57 0.85 -4.17
N ASN A 183 -12.87 0.41 -3.14
CA ASN A 183 -11.41 0.42 -3.12
C ASN A 183 -10.87 -0.74 -3.97
N ARG A 184 -9.94 -0.45 -4.89
CA ARG A 184 -9.30 -1.49 -5.71
C ARG A 184 -8.59 -2.58 -4.88
N ASN A 185 -8.11 -2.23 -3.67
CA ASN A 185 -7.42 -3.16 -2.78
C ASN A 185 -8.35 -4.26 -2.21
N LEU A 186 -9.67 -4.17 -2.46
CA LEU A 186 -10.59 -5.29 -2.20
C LEU A 186 -10.18 -6.55 -2.95
N MET A 187 -9.55 -6.42 -4.12
CA MET A 187 -9.01 -7.55 -4.87
C MET A 187 -7.98 -8.38 -4.09
N LEU A 188 -7.29 -7.76 -3.14
CA LEU A 188 -6.28 -8.38 -2.27
C LEU A 188 -6.91 -9.03 -1.02
N MET A 189 -8.22 -8.91 -0.84
CA MET A 189 -8.95 -9.50 0.29
C MET A 189 -9.57 -10.85 -0.10
N PRO A 190 -9.80 -11.75 0.87
CA PRO A 190 -10.65 -12.92 0.64
C PRO A 190 -12.03 -12.54 0.11
N LEU A 191 -12.63 -13.42 -0.68
CA LEU A 191 -13.92 -13.15 -1.33
C LEU A 191 -15.02 -12.79 -0.31
N ASP A 192 -15.11 -13.50 0.80
CA ASP A 192 -16.09 -13.24 1.87
C ASP A 192 -15.93 -11.84 2.49
N VAL A 193 -14.70 -11.35 2.59
CA VAL A 193 -14.39 -10.00 3.10
C VAL A 193 -14.74 -8.94 2.06
N SER A 194 -14.43 -9.19 0.79
CA SER A 194 -14.80 -8.29 -0.30
C SER A 194 -16.32 -8.20 -0.44
N ASP A 195 -17.02 -9.34 -0.45
CA ASP A 195 -18.47 -9.39 -0.50
C ASP A 195 -19.13 -8.67 0.68
N TYR A 196 -18.56 -8.79 1.88
CA TYR A 196 -19.02 -8.01 3.03
C TYR A 196 -19.02 -6.50 2.74
N VAL A 197 -17.92 -5.96 2.18
CA VAL A 197 -17.86 -4.53 1.84
C VAL A 197 -18.88 -4.18 0.77
N LEU A 198 -19.05 -5.01 -0.26
CA LEU A 198 -20.05 -4.78 -1.29
C LEU A 198 -21.48 -4.76 -0.70
N HIS A 199 -21.83 -5.71 0.17
CA HIS A 199 -23.13 -5.71 0.86
C HIS A 199 -23.30 -4.51 1.79
N HIS A 200 -22.24 -4.08 2.46
CA HIS A 200 -22.23 -2.87 3.29
C HIS A 200 -22.63 -1.63 2.46
N GLU A 201 -22.04 -1.47 1.28
CA GLU A 201 -22.37 -0.34 0.39
C GLU A 201 -23.78 -0.48 -0.21
N LEU A 202 -24.25 -1.70 -0.47
CA LEU A 202 -25.64 -1.94 -0.90
C LEU A 202 -26.64 -1.65 0.22
N ALA A 203 -26.34 -1.96 1.48
CA ALA A 203 -27.18 -1.63 2.63
C ALA A 203 -27.40 -0.11 2.77
N HIS A 204 -26.35 0.69 2.47
CA HIS A 204 -26.45 2.14 2.43
C HIS A 204 -27.42 2.70 1.39
N LEU A 205 -27.84 1.93 0.40
CA LEU A 205 -28.89 2.34 -0.52
C LEU A 205 -30.27 2.49 0.17
N LYS A 206 -30.44 1.85 1.33
CA LYS A 206 -31.65 1.98 2.17
C LYS A 206 -31.41 2.86 3.38
N VAL A 207 -30.28 2.68 4.08
CA VAL A 207 -29.99 3.38 5.34
C VAL A 207 -28.60 4.00 5.26
N LEU A 208 -28.52 5.33 5.12
CA LEU A 208 -27.26 6.03 4.90
C LEU A 208 -26.33 6.13 6.12
N ASN A 209 -26.87 6.00 7.33
CA ASN A 209 -26.10 6.01 8.57
C ASN A 209 -26.00 4.61 9.17
N HIS A 210 -25.09 4.40 10.11
CA HIS A 210 -24.88 3.11 10.78
C HIS A 210 -25.79 2.96 12.03
N SER A 211 -27.07 3.33 11.93
CA SER A 211 -28.08 3.08 12.97
C SER A 211 -28.41 1.57 13.08
N SER A 212 -29.25 1.20 14.04
CA SER A 212 -29.74 -0.18 14.17
C SER A 212 -30.35 -0.73 12.87
N GLY A 213 -31.17 0.11 12.19
CA GLY A 213 -31.77 -0.27 10.91
C GLY A 213 -30.78 -0.56 9.79
N PHE A 214 -29.57 0.05 9.81
CA PHE A 214 -28.50 -0.30 8.89
C PHE A 214 -27.98 -1.73 9.16
N TRP A 215 -27.72 -2.04 10.42
CA TRP A 215 -27.19 -3.37 10.78
C TRP A 215 -28.22 -4.47 10.56
N GLU A 216 -29.50 -4.19 10.77
CA GLU A 216 -30.62 -5.10 10.45
C GLU A 216 -30.69 -5.35 8.94
N GLU A 217 -30.58 -4.30 8.11
CA GLU A 217 -30.56 -4.47 6.66
C GLU A 217 -29.31 -5.23 6.20
N LEU A 218 -28.13 -4.93 6.76
CA LEU A 218 -26.90 -5.66 6.43
C LEU A 218 -27.00 -7.15 6.82
N GLU A 219 -27.58 -7.47 7.99
CA GLU A 219 -27.78 -8.85 8.44
C GLU A 219 -28.78 -9.60 7.54
N ARG A 220 -29.80 -8.90 7.03
CA ARG A 220 -30.73 -9.46 6.03
C ARG A 220 -30.02 -9.79 4.70
N LEU A 221 -29.06 -8.93 4.26
CA LEU A 221 -28.32 -9.13 3.01
C LEU A 221 -27.22 -10.19 3.16
N LEU A 222 -26.56 -10.22 4.31
CA LEU A 222 -25.42 -11.09 4.62
C LEU A 222 -25.51 -11.57 6.08
N PRO A 223 -26.22 -12.68 6.37
CA PRO A 223 -26.47 -13.12 7.75
C PRO A 223 -25.22 -13.30 8.62
N ASN A 224 -24.11 -13.74 8.04
CA ASN A 224 -22.83 -13.97 8.76
C ASN A 224 -21.84 -12.79 8.63
N TYR A 225 -22.32 -11.57 8.42
CA TYR A 225 -21.45 -10.40 8.17
C TYR A 225 -20.44 -10.13 9.30
N LYS A 226 -20.73 -10.51 10.54
CA LYS A 226 -19.89 -10.25 11.71
C LYS A 226 -18.53 -10.93 11.60
N ASP A 227 -18.47 -12.14 11.07
CA ASP A 227 -17.22 -12.87 10.85
C ASP A 227 -16.33 -12.16 9.81
N SER A 228 -16.93 -11.74 8.70
CA SER A 228 -16.23 -11.00 7.65
C SER A 228 -15.76 -9.61 8.13
N LEU A 229 -16.54 -8.95 8.99
CA LEU A 229 -16.14 -7.69 9.62
C LEU A 229 -14.91 -7.87 10.54
N ILE A 230 -14.89 -8.93 11.34
CA ILE A 230 -13.74 -9.27 12.21
C ILE A 230 -12.51 -9.55 11.34
N LYS A 231 -12.65 -10.37 10.29
CA LYS A 231 -11.57 -10.64 9.33
C LYS A 231 -11.05 -9.36 8.66
N LEU A 232 -11.95 -8.47 8.20
CA LEU A 232 -11.56 -7.19 7.60
C LEU A 232 -10.72 -6.35 8.55
N LYS A 233 -11.16 -6.19 9.81
CA LYS A 233 -10.43 -5.44 10.85
C LYS A 233 -9.03 -5.99 11.12
N TYR A 234 -8.85 -7.29 11.01
CA TYR A 234 -7.54 -7.95 11.16
C TYR A 234 -6.68 -7.76 9.90
N LEU A 235 -7.20 -8.09 8.73
CA LEU A 235 -6.47 -8.12 7.47
C LEU A 235 -6.02 -6.73 7.01
N GLN A 236 -6.85 -5.69 7.20
CA GLN A 236 -6.51 -4.33 6.80
C GLN A 236 -5.21 -3.80 7.44
N LYS A 237 -4.80 -4.36 8.58
CA LYS A 237 -3.58 -3.96 9.29
C LYS A 237 -2.33 -4.72 8.84
N LYS A 238 -2.49 -5.90 8.22
CA LYS A 238 -1.38 -6.84 8.00
C LYS A 238 -1.28 -7.39 6.59
N HIS A 239 -2.34 -7.30 5.79
CA HIS A 239 -2.44 -8.07 4.55
C HIS A 239 -2.23 -7.26 3.27
N ILE A 240 -2.33 -5.93 3.35
CA ILE A 240 -2.13 -5.11 2.16
C ILE A 240 -0.64 -4.89 1.94
N PRO A 241 -0.07 -5.40 0.85
CA PRO A 241 1.36 -5.29 0.59
C PRO A 241 1.77 -3.83 0.34
N GLN A 242 3.02 -3.49 0.67
CA GLN A 242 3.54 -2.12 0.56
C GLN A 242 3.41 -1.55 -0.86
N TRP A 243 3.63 -2.36 -1.91
CA TRP A 243 3.49 -1.89 -3.29
C TRP A 243 2.07 -1.39 -3.62
N ALA A 244 1.04 -1.85 -2.92
CA ALA A 244 -0.35 -1.42 -3.12
C ALA A 244 -0.71 -0.15 -2.34
N LEU A 245 0.07 0.22 -1.32
CA LEU A 245 -0.19 1.33 -0.38
C LEU A 245 0.55 2.64 -0.71
N ILE A 246 1.70 2.57 -1.35
CA ILE A 246 2.56 3.74 -1.64
C ILE A 246 2.08 4.65 -2.75
#